data_e7bb5a0d26f5a2a425e4e7982f2fe4c1
#
_entry.id   e7bb5a0d26f5a2a425e4e7982f2fe4c1
#
_cell.length_a   1.000
_cell.length_b   1.000
_cell.length_c   1.000
_cell.angle_alpha   90.00
_cell.angle_beta   90.00
_cell.angle_gamma   90.00
#
_symmetry.space_group_name_H-M   'P 1'
#
loop_
_entity.id
_entity.type
_entity.pdbx_description
1 polymer ?
#
loop_
_entity_poly.entity_id
_entity_poly.type
_entity_poly.pdbx_seq_one_letter_code
_entity_poly.pdbx_strand_id
1 'polypeptide(L)'
;MIYALNVFNLIPGKEDDYRDYSVKAGKIIYRLGGKVVSAGSGALRELHGDRTRRQMIVVEFPSIEIFEQFIDEAETQNIHPLRENSTTDYIWTLYEPWDLRKWVNSGQ
;
A
#
# COMPACT_ATOMS: atom_id res chain seq x y z
N MET A 1 -4.71 -12.88 -8.36
CA MET A 1 -4.73 -11.87 -7.30
C MET A 1 -3.33 -11.68 -6.72
N ILE A 2 -2.98 -10.45 -6.43
CA ILE A 2 -1.70 -10.11 -5.80
C ILE A 2 -1.93 -9.08 -4.70
N TYR A 3 -0.98 -8.93 -3.80
CA TYR A 3 -0.99 -7.92 -2.74
C TYR A 3 0.13 -6.93 -2.94
N ALA A 4 -0.18 -5.65 -2.76
CA ALA A 4 0.82 -4.58 -2.69
C ALA A 4 0.92 -4.13 -1.24
N LEU A 5 2.08 -4.31 -0.64
CA LEU A 5 2.38 -3.84 0.72
C LEU A 5 3.12 -2.51 0.63
N ASN A 6 2.58 -1.51 1.30
CA ASN A 6 3.19 -0.18 1.41
C ASN A 6 3.51 0.08 2.87
N VAL A 7 4.76 0.38 3.17
CA VAL A 7 5.16 0.85 4.51
C VAL A 7 5.99 2.12 4.34
N PHE A 8 5.68 3.14 5.15
CA PHE A 8 6.26 4.46 4.96
C PHE A 8 6.02 5.34 6.19
N ASN A 9 6.61 6.54 6.16
CA ASN A 9 6.35 7.58 7.14
C ASN A 9 5.73 8.78 6.44
N LEU A 10 4.75 9.42 7.08
CA LEU A 10 4.21 10.69 6.62
C LEU A 10 5.10 11.83 7.13
N ILE A 11 5.38 12.80 6.25
CA ILE A 11 6.11 14.00 6.64
C ILE A 11 5.15 14.90 7.42
N PRO A 12 5.51 15.34 8.65
CA PRO A 12 4.66 16.25 9.41
C PRO A 12 4.36 17.52 8.60
N GLY A 13 3.08 17.89 8.55
CA GLY A 13 2.62 19.04 7.79
C GLY A 13 2.26 18.74 6.34
N LYS A 14 2.49 17.52 5.87
CA LYS A 14 2.19 17.12 4.49
C LYS A 14 1.06 16.10 4.39
N GLU A 15 0.30 15.92 5.46
CA GLU A 15 -0.78 14.94 5.50
C GLU A 15 -1.86 15.21 4.45
N ASP A 16 -2.12 16.48 4.15
CA ASP A 16 -3.14 16.85 3.17
C ASP A 16 -2.74 16.41 1.75
N ASP A 17 -1.46 16.53 1.40
CA ASP A 17 -0.96 16.06 0.11
C ASP A 17 -1.12 14.54 -0.02
N TYR A 18 -0.85 13.80 1.05
CA TYR A 18 -1.03 12.34 1.03
C TYR A 18 -2.51 11.96 0.98
N ARG A 19 -3.37 12.70 1.68
CA ARG A 19 -4.81 12.48 1.59
C ARG A 19 -5.30 12.68 0.17
N ASP A 20 -4.85 13.74 -0.49
CA ASP A 20 -5.21 14.02 -1.88
C ASP A 20 -4.75 12.89 -2.81
N TYR A 21 -3.51 12.41 -2.62
CA TYR A 21 -3.01 11.24 -3.33
C TYR A 21 -3.90 10.02 -3.08
N SER A 22 -4.24 9.76 -1.82
CA SER A 22 -5.02 8.57 -1.44
C SER A 22 -6.40 8.57 -2.09
N VAL A 23 -7.06 9.74 -2.16
CA VAL A 23 -8.37 9.87 -2.81
C VAL A 23 -8.25 9.55 -4.30
N LYS A 24 -7.27 10.14 -4.96
CA LYS A 24 -7.07 9.96 -6.41
C LYS A 24 -6.63 8.54 -6.75
N ALA A 25 -5.65 8.00 -6.02
CA ALA A 25 -5.19 6.64 -6.21
C ALA A 25 -6.27 5.62 -5.90
N GLY A 26 -7.04 5.84 -4.84
CA GLY A 26 -8.12 4.95 -4.45
C GLY A 26 -9.19 4.83 -5.53
N LYS A 27 -9.55 5.93 -6.17
CA LYS A 27 -10.53 5.92 -7.27
C LYS A 27 -10.06 5.03 -8.42
N ILE A 28 -8.78 5.11 -8.78
CA ILE A 28 -8.21 4.27 -9.84
C ILE A 28 -8.23 2.80 -9.41
N ILE A 29 -7.75 2.52 -8.19
CA ILE A 29 -7.66 1.17 -7.66
C ILE A 29 -9.02 0.48 -7.67
N TYR A 30 -10.05 1.14 -7.11
CA TYR A 30 -11.37 0.53 -7.01
C TYR A 30 -12.05 0.38 -8.37
N ARG A 31 -11.83 1.33 -9.28
CA ARG A 31 -12.37 1.20 -10.65
C ARG A 31 -11.75 0.02 -11.38
N LEU A 32 -10.48 -0.29 -11.13
CA LEU A 32 -9.79 -1.41 -11.77
C LEU A 32 -10.01 -2.74 -11.06
N GLY A 33 -10.85 -2.78 -10.02
CA GLY A 33 -11.19 -4.00 -9.31
C GLY A 33 -10.29 -4.33 -8.12
N GLY A 34 -9.38 -3.43 -7.76
CA GLY A 34 -8.58 -3.57 -6.54
C GLY A 34 -9.31 -3.07 -5.32
N LYS A 35 -8.74 -3.27 -4.15
CA LYS A 35 -9.30 -2.78 -2.90
C LYS A 35 -8.23 -2.70 -1.81
N VAL A 36 -8.43 -1.79 -0.87
CA VAL A 36 -7.62 -1.72 0.34
C VAL A 36 -8.08 -2.85 1.28
N VAL A 37 -7.16 -3.75 1.62
CA VAL A 37 -7.45 -4.88 2.51
C VAL A 37 -7.24 -4.49 3.95
N SER A 38 -6.17 -3.72 4.23
CA SER A 38 -5.82 -3.33 5.59
C SER A 38 -4.97 -2.08 5.57
N ALA A 39 -5.04 -1.31 6.65
CA ALA A 39 -4.19 -0.14 6.83
C ALA A 39 -3.97 0.09 8.33
N GLY A 40 -2.80 0.60 8.67
CA GLY A 40 -2.46 0.94 10.05
C GLY A 40 -1.61 2.19 10.10
N SER A 41 -1.69 2.91 11.22
CA SER A 41 -0.92 4.13 11.42
C SER A 41 -0.47 4.22 12.88
N GLY A 42 0.70 4.84 13.07
CA GLY A 42 1.19 5.17 14.41
C GLY A 42 2.07 4.12 15.06
N ALA A 43 2.43 3.04 14.37
CA ALA A 43 3.38 2.02 14.85
C ALA A 43 3.34 1.85 16.39
N LEU A 44 2.29 1.21 16.89
CA LEU A 44 1.99 1.14 18.33
C LEU A 44 3.18 0.65 19.15
N ARG A 45 3.88 -0.40 18.69
CA ARG A 45 5.05 -0.96 19.37
C ARG A 45 5.86 -1.83 18.42
N GLU A 46 7.17 -1.65 18.40
CA GLU A 46 8.06 -2.55 17.70
C GLU A 46 8.21 -3.85 18.50
N LEU A 47 8.06 -4.98 17.81
CA LEU A 47 8.21 -6.29 18.44
C LEU A 47 9.57 -6.90 18.10
N HIS A 48 10.11 -6.60 16.93
CA HIS A 48 11.38 -7.11 16.45
C HIS A 48 11.86 -6.24 15.28
N GLY A 49 13.15 -6.02 15.19
CA GLY A 49 13.76 -5.22 14.13
C GLY A 49 13.82 -3.74 14.46
N ASP A 50 14.47 -2.99 13.59
CA ASP A 50 14.76 -1.57 13.82
C ASP A 50 14.38 -0.67 12.65
N ARG A 51 13.59 -1.19 11.69
CA ARG A 51 13.21 -0.44 10.48
C ARG A 51 11.70 -0.24 10.38
N THR A 52 11.06 -0.08 11.51
CA THR A 52 9.61 0.14 11.56
C THR A 52 9.24 1.46 10.88
N ARG A 53 8.23 1.41 10.06
CA ARG A 53 7.57 2.61 9.51
C ARG A 53 6.28 2.85 10.27
N ARG A 54 5.85 4.11 10.28
CA ARG A 54 4.67 4.50 11.06
C ARG A 54 3.36 4.13 10.39
N GLN A 55 3.35 4.00 9.06
CA GLN A 55 2.15 3.67 8.29
C GLN A 55 2.35 2.39 7.50
N MET A 56 1.28 1.60 7.38
CA MET A 56 1.26 0.43 6.51
C MET A 56 -0.08 0.35 5.80
N ILE A 57 -0.05 -0.10 4.54
CA ILE A 57 -1.26 -0.31 3.73
C ILE A 57 -1.06 -1.59 2.94
N VAL A 58 -2.09 -2.42 2.89
CA VAL A 58 -2.14 -3.58 1.99
C VAL A 58 -3.27 -3.38 1.01
N VAL A 59 -2.93 -3.38 -0.28
CA VAL A 59 -3.89 -3.27 -1.36
C VAL A 59 -3.89 -4.58 -2.15
N GLU A 60 -5.08 -5.09 -2.45
CA GLU A 60 -5.26 -6.27 -3.28
C GLU A 60 -5.58 -5.84 -4.71
N PHE A 61 -4.88 -6.43 -5.68
CA PHE A 61 -5.15 -6.22 -7.11
C PHE A 61 -5.52 -7.57 -7.75
N PRO A 62 -6.43 -7.57 -8.75
CA PRO A 62 -6.80 -8.82 -9.43
C PRO A 62 -5.63 -9.53 -10.10
N SER A 63 -4.65 -8.77 -10.62
CA SER A 63 -3.48 -9.31 -11.32
C SER A 63 -2.37 -8.28 -11.38
N ILE A 64 -1.16 -8.74 -11.78
CA ILE A 64 -0.04 -7.84 -12.06
C ILE A 64 -0.39 -6.85 -13.16
N GLU A 65 -1.08 -7.29 -14.19
CA GLU A 65 -1.46 -6.44 -15.32
C GLU A 65 -2.38 -5.30 -14.86
N ILE A 66 -3.29 -5.58 -13.94
CA ILE A 66 -4.14 -4.55 -13.36
C ILE A 66 -3.33 -3.58 -12.50
N PHE A 67 -2.36 -4.09 -11.71
CA PHE A 67 -1.46 -3.22 -10.97
C PHE A 67 -0.70 -2.28 -11.91
N GLU A 68 -0.20 -2.80 -13.03
CA GLU A 68 0.52 -1.98 -14.02
C GLU A 68 -0.38 -0.92 -14.63
N GLN A 69 -1.67 -1.24 -14.90
CA GLN A 69 -2.63 -0.26 -15.37
C GLN A 69 -2.83 0.85 -14.33
N PHE A 70 -2.89 0.49 -13.05
CA PHE A 70 -2.99 1.49 -11.99
C PHE A 70 -1.78 2.43 -12.01
N ILE A 71 -0.57 1.89 -12.12
CA ILE A 71 0.65 2.70 -12.17
C ILE A 71 0.63 3.64 -13.39
N ASP A 72 0.25 3.14 -14.55
CA ASP A 72 0.18 3.94 -15.79
C ASP A 72 -0.84 5.06 -15.66
N GLU A 73 -2.01 4.80 -15.09
CA GLU A 73 -3.01 5.85 -14.90
C GLU A 73 -2.57 6.88 -13.85
N ALA A 74 -1.94 6.44 -12.77
CA ALA A 74 -1.40 7.34 -11.76
C ALA A 74 -0.34 8.25 -12.35
N GLU A 75 0.49 7.73 -13.24
CA GLU A 75 1.50 8.50 -13.96
C GLU A 75 0.84 9.51 -14.89
N THR A 76 -0.15 9.08 -15.68
CA THR A 76 -0.89 9.96 -16.60
C THR A 76 -1.59 11.09 -15.85
N GLN A 77 -2.16 10.81 -14.67
CA GLN A 77 -2.80 11.83 -13.84
C GLN A 77 -1.81 12.65 -13.02
N ASN A 78 -0.52 12.31 -13.10
CA ASN A 78 0.56 13.00 -12.40
C ASN A 78 0.33 13.10 -10.89
N ILE A 79 -0.13 12.02 -10.27
CA ILE A 79 -0.39 11.99 -8.82
C ILE A 79 0.78 11.48 -8.00
N HIS A 80 1.77 10.83 -8.62
CA HIS A 80 2.94 10.31 -7.89
C HIS A 80 3.67 11.38 -7.08
N PRO A 81 3.85 12.64 -7.57
CA PRO A 81 4.48 13.67 -6.76
C PRO A 81 3.79 13.97 -5.44
N LEU A 82 2.46 13.83 -5.38
CA LEU A 82 1.72 14.01 -4.12
C LEU A 82 2.18 13.00 -3.06
N ARG A 83 2.39 11.74 -3.46
CA ARG A 83 2.90 10.70 -2.57
C ARG A 83 4.36 10.95 -2.22
N GLU A 84 5.20 11.21 -3.23
CA GLU A 84 6.64 11.38 -3.05
C GLU A 84 6.97 12.56 -2.16
N ASN A 85 6.23 13.67 -2.29
CA ASN A 85 6.47 14.89 -1.52
C ASN A 85 5.92 14.83 -0.10
N SER A 86 5.11 13.82 0.23
CA SER A 86 4.44 13.71 1.54
C SER A 86 4.93 12.53 2.37
N THR A 87 5.81 11.69 1.86
CA THR A 87 6.28 10.48 2.53
C THR A 87 7.79 10.38 2.55
N THR A 88 8.31 9.63 3.55
CA THR A 88 9.73 9.23 3.60
C THR A 88 9.81 7.72 3.85
N ASP A 89 10.97 7.16 3.53
CA ASP A 89 11.30 5.75 3.82
C ASP A 89 10.25 4.80 3.24
N TYR A 90 9.76 5.13 2.07
CA TYR A 90 8.67 4.38 1.41
C TYR A 90 9.19 3.07 0.85
N ILE A 91 8.58 1.96 1.27
CA ILE A 91 8.84 0.64 0.72
C ILE A 91 7.52 0.13 0.14
N TRP A 92 7.57 -0.28 -1.13
CA TRP A 92 6.39 -0.74 -1.86
C TRP A 92 6.76 -2.05 -2.54
N THR A 93 6.10 -3.13 -2.15
CA THR A 93 6.46 -4.48 -2.61
C THR A 93 5.21 -5.24 -3.01
N LEU A 94 5.29 -5.96 -4.14
CA LEU A 94 4.22 -6.86 -4.57
C LEU A 94 4.50 -8.26 -4.05
N TYR A 95 3.43 -8.93 -3.59
CA TYR A 95 3.51 -10.30 -3.08
C TYR A 95 2.46 -11.17 -3.75
N GLU A 96 2.82 -12.42 -3.96
CA GLU A 96 1.85 -13.45 -4.32
C GLU A 96 1.10 -13.90 -3.05
N PRO A 97 -0.16 -14.37 -3.17
CA PRO A 97 -0.87 -14.94 -2.03
C PRO A 97 -0.13 -16.15 -1.46
N TRP A 98 -0.17 -16.26 -0.15
CA TRP A 98 0.38 -17.40 0.58
C TRP A 98 -0.74 -18.02 1.40
N ASP A 99 -1.02 -19.29 1.17
CA ASP A 99 -2.06 -20.01 1.90
C ASP A 99 -1.54 -20.47 3.27
N LEU A 100 -1.20 -19.49 4.10
CA LEU A 100 -0.68 -19.74 5.45
C LEU A 100 -1.70 -20.46 6.32
N ARG A 101 -2.99 -20.17 6.14
CA ARG A 101 -4.07 -20.80 6.90
C ARG A 101 -4.05 -22.31 6.71
N LYS A 102 -3.77 -22.78 5.49
CA LYS A 102 -3.66 -24.21 5.21
C LYS A 102 -2.52 -24.84 6.01
N TRP A 103 -1.38 -24.14 6.12
CA TRP A 103 -0.25 -24.62 6.91
C TRP A 103 -0.60 -24.68 8.40
N VAL A 104 -1.24 -23.65 8.93
CA VAL A 104 -1.67 -23.59 10.33
C VAL A 104 -2.62 -24.75 10.63
N ASN A 105 -3.60 -24.98 9.76
CA ASN A 105 -4.60 -26.04 9.95
C ASN A 105 -4.01 -27.43 9.80
N SER A 106 -2.99 -27.62 8.98
CA SER A 106 -2.37 -28.94 8.77
C SER A 106 -1.51 -29.38 9.95
N GLY A 107 -1.15 -28.48 10.85
CA GLY A 107 -0.40 -28.78 12.06
C GLY A 107 -1.22 -29.33 13.22
N GLN A 108 -2.52 -29.51 13.01
CA GLN A 108 -3.43 -29.99 14.06
C GLN A 108 -3.57 -31.52 14.05
#